data_b69fcb144b1b33b8c2bc6654811e5146
#
_entry.id   b69fcb144b1b33b8c2bc6654811e5146
#
_cell.length_a   1.000
_cell.length_b   1.000
_cell.length_c   1.000
_cell.angle_alpha   90.00
_cell.angle_beta   90.00
_cell.angle_gamma   90.00
#
_symmetry.space_group_name_H-M   'P 1'
#
loop_
_entity.id
_entity.type
_entity.pdbx_description
1 polymer ?
#
loop_
_entity_poly.entity_id
_entity_poly.type
_entity_poly.pdbx_seq_one_letter_code
_entity_poly.pdbx_strand_id
1 'polypeptide(L)'
;MRLDKFIAENTGLTRSQATKAIRQSAVKINDEIVKNGATKVSQEDEIYFEDELLPWVEEGQYFMLHKPQGYVCSHDDDDYPTIYQFFEPPLSSKLHSAGRLDVDTTGLVLLTDDGQWSHRITSPKHQCEKTYLVTLADPVENHYASACEEGILLRGEKEPTKPAKLEVLDDYNVNLTISEGRYHQ
;
A
#
# COMPACT_ATOMS: atom_id res chain seq x y z
N MET A 1 9.44 1.08 20.17
CA MET A 1 10.24 0.68 18.98
C MET A 1 11.72 1.01 19.16
N ARG A 2 12.59 0.82 18.15
CA ARG A 2 13.99 1.30 18.20
C ARG A 2 14.06 2.75 17.74
N LEU A 3 14.94 3.55 18.36
CA LEU A 3 15.13 4.96 18.04
C LEU A 3 15.56 5.20 16.58
N ASP A 4 16.48 4.36 16.03
CA ASP A 4 16.92 4.49 14.64
C ASP A 4 15.77 4.28 13.64
N LYS A 5 14.81 3.41 13.97
CA LYS A 5 13.60 3.20 13.19
C LYS A 5 12.66 4.39 13.31
N PHE A 6 12.43 4.87 14.53
CA PHE A 6 11.56 6.04 14.79
C PHE A 6 12.04 7.29 14.03
N ILE A 7 13.35 7.60 14.10
CA ILE A 7 13.92 8.74 13.37
C ILE A 7 13.77 8.57 11.86
N ALA A 8 14.08 7.39 11.32
CA ALA A 8 13.95 7.14 9.88
C ALA A 8 12.51 7.35 9.39
N GLU A 9 11.52 6.84 10.12
CA GLU A 9 10.10 6.98 9.78
C GLU A 9 9.58 8.43 9.84
N ASN A 10 10.14 9.24 10.74
CA ASN A 10 9.69 10.62 10.96
C ASN A 10 10.41 11.66 10.08
N THR A 11 11.62 11.35 9.56
CA THR A 11 12.46 12.34 8.88
C THR A 11 12.71 12.02 7.41
N GLY A 12 12.25 10.87 6.90
CA GLY A 12 12.54 10.40 5.54
C GLY A 12 14.00 9.93 5.35
N LEU A 13 14.81 9.89 6.40
CA LEU A 13 16.16 9.33 6.36
C LEU A 13 16.11 7.81 6.26
N THR A 14 17.09 7.23 5.59
CA THR A 14 17.32 5.78 5.71
C THR A 14 17.74 5.41 7.12
N ARG A 15 17.52 4.18 7.57
CA ARG A 15 17.96 3.71 8.91
C ARG A 15 19.45 3.90 9.15
N SER A 16 20.28 3.79 8.11
CA SER A 16 21.72 4.02 8.19
C SER A 16 22.03 5.50 8.45
N GLN A 17 21.35 6.40 7.73
CA GLN A 17 21.48 7.85 7.93
C GLN A 17 20.98 8.27 9.31
N ALA A 18 19.82 7.75 9.75
CA ALA A 18 19.29 7.99 11.10
C ALA A 18 20.27 7.54 12.19
N THR A 19 20.88 6.34 12.05
CA THR A 19 21.91 5.86 12.98
C THR A 19 23.13 6.80 13.01
N LYS A 20 23.55 7.33 11.86
CA LYS A 20 24.65 8.29 11.76
C LYS A 20 24.31 9.60 12.48
N ALA A 21 23.12 10.16 12.25
CA ALA A 21 22.64 11.40 12.90
C ALA A 21 22.56 11.23 14.43
N ILE A 22 22.03 10.10 14.92
CA ILE A 22 21.99 9.77 16.35
C ILE A 22 23.39 9.79 16.96
N ARG A 23 24.39 9.17 16.31
CA ARG A 23 25.78 9.18 16.77
C ARG A 23 26.41 10.57 16.80
N GLN A 24 25.95 11.46 15.91
CA GLN A 24 26.39 12.85 15.82
C GLN A 24 25.67 13.78 16.82
N SER A 25 24.90 13.21 17.76
CA SER A 25 24.18 13.96 18.79
C SER A 25 23.03 14.84 18.29
N ALA A 26 22.47 14.51 17.12
CA ALA A 26 21.32 15.23 16.55
C ALA A 26 19.96 14.84 17.20
N VAL A 27 19.96 13.90 18.14
CA VAL A 27 18.71 13.35 18.73
C VAL A 27 18.74 13.47 20.25
N LYS A 28 17.63 13.95 20.82
CA LYS A 28 17.36 13.95 22.26
C LYS A 28 16.12 13.10 22.56
N ILE A 29 16.11 12.45 23.72
CA ILE A 29 14.94 11.82 24.34
C ILE A 29 14.76 12.50 25.69
N ASN A 30 13.60 13.11 25.95
CA ASN A 30 13.30 13.78 27.23
C ASN A 30 14.43 14.73 27.65
N ASP A 31 14.90 15.60 26.75
CA ASP A 31 16.02 16.54 26.94
C ASP A 31 17.43 15.94 27.00
N GLU A 32 17.59 14.63 27.02
CA GLU A 32 18.92 13.97 27.06
C GLU A 32 19.39 13.57 25.67
N ILE A 33 20.64 13.92 25.33
CA ILE A 33 21.27 13.52 24.06
C ILE A 33 21.53 12.00 24.06
N VAL A 34 21.00 11.28 23.06
CA VAL A 34 21.17 9.85 22.88
C VAL A 34 22.03 9.57 21.67
N LYS A 35 23.04 8.66 21.83
CA LYS A 35 23.98 8.27 20.75
C LYS A 35 23.81 6.84 20.29
N ASN A 36 22.87 6.08 20.87
CA ASN A 36 22.65 4.68 20.55
C ASN A 36 21.33 4.50 19.78
N GLY A 37 21.36 4.25 18.49
CA GLY A 37 20.19 4.01 17.67
C GLY A 37 19.39 2.75 18.03
N ALA A 38 19.96 1.84 18.82
CA ALA A 38 19.26 0.66 19.32
C ALA A 38 18.41 0.95 20.57
N THR A 39 18.50 2.14 21.17
CA THR A 39 17.68 2.55 22.30
C THR A 39 16.20 2.30 21.99
N LYS A 40 15.48 1.69 22.93
CA LYS A 40 14.03 1.49 22.81
C LYS A 40 13.32 2.75 23.25
N VAL A 41 12.32 3.15 22.47
CA VAL A 41 11.47 4.30 22.73
C VAL A 41 10.00 3.90 22.68
N SER A 42 9.15 4.60 23.41
CA SER A 42 7.72 4.42 23.56
C SER A 42 6.97 5.73 23.35
N GLN A 43 5.65 5.71 23.29
CA GLN A 43 4.81 6.91 23.16
C GLN A 43 4.89 7.87 24.37
N GLU A 44 5.49 7.44 25.47
CA GLU A 44 5.71 8.25 26.66
C GLU A 44 6.96 9.15 26.53
N ASP A 45 7.81 8.87 25.53
CA ASP A 45 9.06 9.60 25.32
C ASP A 45 8.85 10.78 24.35
N GLU A 46 9.34 11.96 24.72
CA GLU A 46 9.48 13.10 23.83
C GLU A 46 10.79 12.99 23.05
N ILE A 47 10.68 12.84 21.72
CA ILE A 47 11.85 12.64 20.86
C ILE A 47 12.04 13.84 19.96
N TYR A 48 13.22 14.45 20.07
CA TYR A 48 13.61 15.59 19.26
C TYR A 48 14.70 15.21 18.27
N PHE A 49 14.57 15.70 17.05
CA PHE A 49 15.59 15.63 16.00
C PHE A 49 15.95 17.06 15.58
N GLU A 50 17.23 17.43 15.73
CA GLU A 50 17.71 18.81 15.45
C GLU A 50 16.86 19.89 16.15
N ASP A 51 16.50 19.62 17.42
CA ASP A 51 15.65 20.45 18.29
C ASP A 51 14.16 20.54 17.89
N GLU A 52 13.71 19.81 16.87
CA GLU A 52 12.30 19.68 16.52
C GLU A 52 11.68 18.43 17.17
N LEU A 53 10.54 18.61 17.85
CA LEU A 53 9.76 17.51 18.43
C LEU A 53 9.13 16.67 17.33
N LEU A 54 9.44 15.38 17.31
CA LEU A 54 8.87 14.44 16.34
C LEU A 54 7.56 13.85 16.84
N PRO A 55 6.51 13.78 16.00
CA PRO A 55 5.23 13.24 16.40
C PRO A 55 5.25 11.70 16.50
N TRP A 56 4.49 11.16 17.45
CA TRP A 56 4.10 9.77 17.46
C TRP A 56 2.84 9.57 16.61
N VAL A 57 2.87 8.58 15.72
CA VAL A 57 1.68 8.17 14.97
C VAL A 57 0.99 7.03 15.73
N GLU A 58 -0.31 7.18 15.94
CA GLU A 58 -1.12 6.11 16.49
C GLU A 58 -1.10 4.89 15.54
N GLU A 59 -1.01 3.69 16.11
CA GLU A 59 -1.08 2.45 15.34
C GLU A 59 -2.53 2.13 14.97
N GLY A 60 -2.72 1.40 13.87
CA GLY A 60 -4.05 1.00 13.41
C GLY A 60 -4.77 2.09 12.59
N GLN A 61 -4.03 2.85 11.82
CA GLN A 61 -4.61 3.82 10.88
C GLN A 61 -5.16 3.09 9.64
N TYR A 62 -6.36 3.49 9.21
CA TYR A 62 -7.04 2.90 8.04
C TYR A 62 -7.58 4.01 7.15
N PHE A 63 -7.24 3.96 5.88
CA PHE A 63 -7.67 4.96 4.90
C PHE A 63 -8.29 4.30 3.68
N MET A 64 -9.25 4.99 3.10
CA MET A 64 -9.79 4.73 1.77
C MET A 64 -9.31 5.83 0.84
N LEU A 65 -8.62 5.45 -0.23
CA LEU A 65 -8.18 6.37 -1.27
C LEU A 65 -8.92 6.04 -2.57
N HIS A 66 -9.54 7.02 -3.18
CA HIS A 66 -9.89 6.93 -4.59
C HIS A 66 -8.63 7.21 -5.41
N LYS A 67 -7.92 6.15 -5.80
CA LYS A 67 -6.66 6.27 -6.54
C LYS A 67 -6.90 6.94 -7.90
N PRO A 68 -6.25 8.06 -8.20
CA PRO A 68 -6.31 8.65 -9.53
C PRO A 68 -5.46 7.86 -10.52
N GLN A 69 -5.69 8.05 -11.82
CA GLN A 69 -4.84 7.56 -12.90
C GLN A 69 -3.45 8.20 -12.80
N GLY A 70 -2.41 7.47 -13.24
CA GLY A 70 -1.03 7.97 -13.27
C GLY A 70 -0.25 7.79 -11.97
N TYR A 71 -0.80 7.09 -10.97
CA TYR A 71 -0.14 6.79 -9.71
C TYR A 71 0.03 5.30 -9.51
N VAL A 72 1.12 4.90 -8.85
CA VAL A 72 1.41 3.51 -8.50
C VAL A 72 1.20 3.26 -7.00
N CYS A 73 0.94 1.98 -6.64
CA CYS A 73 0.76 1.53 -5.27
C CYS A 73 2.07 1.00 -4.62
N SER A 74 3.22 1.31 -5.19
CA SER A 74 4.54 1.03 -4.61
C SER A 74 5.06 2.24 -3.85
N HIS A 75 6.00 2.02 -2.91
CA HIS A 75 6.67 3.12 -2.20
C HIS A 75 7.68 3.85 -3.07
N ASP A 76 8.33 3.10 -3.97
CA ASP A 76 9.34 3.62 -4.89
C ASP A 76 8.98 3.20 -6.32
N ASP A 77 9.08 4.15 -7.25
CA ASP A 77 8.94 3.92 -8.69
C ASP A 77 9.71 5.02 -9.42
N ASP A 78 10.44 4.64 -10.47
CA ASP A 78 11.29 5.57 -11.22
C ASP A 78 10.50 6.39 -12.26
N ASP A 79 9.34 5.88 -12.70
CA ASP A 79 8.57 6.43 -13.81
C ASP A 79 7.31 7.18 -13.36
N TYR A 80 6.71 6.77 -12.22
CA TYR A 80 5.42 7.28 -11.77
C TYR A 80 5.41 7.72 -10.30
N PRO A 81 4.64 8.78 -9.99
CA PRO A 81 4.42 9.19 -8.60
C PRO A 81 3.66 8.10 -7.83
N THR A 82 3.95 7.99 -6.53
CA THR A 82 3.34 6.99 -5.67
C THR A 82 2.13 7.55 -4.93
N ILE A 83 1.16 6.69 -4.58
CA ILE A 83 -0.02 7.10 -3.79
C ILE A 83 0.34 7.58 -2.38
N TYR A 84 1.54 7.27 -1.88
CA TYR A 84 1.96 7.66 -0.54
C TYR A 84 2.30 9.13 -0.41
N GLN A 85 2.54 9.84 -1.52
CA GLN A 85 2.73 11.30 -1.51
C GLN A 85 1.49 12.10 -1.08
N PHE A 86 0.31 11.48 -1.03
CA PHE A 86 -0.90 12.11 -0.49
C PHE A 86 -0.93 12.20 1.04
N PHE A 87 0.08 11.63 1.70
CA PHE A 87 0.20 11.58 3.16
C PHE A 87 1.52 12.20 3.60
N GLU A 88 1.48 12.97 4.70
CA GLU A 88 2.67 13.56 5.27
C GLU A 88 3.48 12.55 6.10
N PRO A 89 4.82 12.67 6.16
CA PRO A 89 5.62 11.93 7.14
C PRO A 89 5.18 12.24 8.58
N PRO A 90 5.25 11.28 9.49
CA PRO A 90 5.78 9.91 9.34
C PRO A 90 4.76 8.89 8.84
N LEU A 91 3.53 9.33 8.56
CA LEU A 91 2.43 8.43 8.17
C LEU A 91 2.71 7.79 6.80
N SER A 92 3.13 8.58 5.82
CA SER A 92 3.44 8.11 4.46
C SER A 92 4.43 6.92 4.43
N SER A 93 5.41 6.91 5.33
CA SER A 93 6.42 5.83 5.40
C SER A 93 5.94 4.56 6.13
N LYS A 94 4.85 4.66 6.92
CA LYS A 94 4.27 3.54 7.67
C LYS A 94 3.16 2.84 6.92
N LEU A 95 2.40 3.59 6.14
CA LEU A 95 1.27 3.05 5.38
C LEU A 95 1.74 2.08 4.31
N HIS A 96 0.93 1.06 4.07
CA HIS A 96 1.02 0.20 2.91
C HIS A 96 -0.38 -0.06 2.34
N SER A 97 -0.46 -0.31 1.05
CA SER A 97 -1.73 -0.59 0.39
C SER A 97 -2.16 -2.04 0.63
N ALA A 98 -3.43 -2.23 1.00
CA ALA A 98 -4.06 -3.54 1.09
C ALA A 98 -4.62 -3.93 -0.29
N GLY A 99 -3.76 -4.41 -1.17
CA GLY A 99 -3.98 -4.62 -2.59
C GLY A 99 -3.39 -3.49 -3.42
N ARG A 100 -3.38 -3.68 -4.73
CA ARG A 100 -2.80 -2.73 -5.69
C ARG A 100 -3.72 -2.58 -6.88
N LEU A 101 -3.73 -1.39 -7.44
CA LEU A 101 -4.28 -1.07 -8.75
C LEU A 101 -3.12 -0.64 -9.66
N ASP A 102 -3.21 -0.97 -10.93
CA ASP A 102 -2.25 -0.57 -11.94
C ASP A 102 -2.26 0.95 -12.15
N VAL A 103 -1.23 1.49 -12.79
CA VAL A 103 -1.02 2.94 -12.96
C VAL A 103 -2.19 3.63 -13.65
N ASP A 104 -2.79 2.97 -14.63
CA ASP A 104 -3.92 3.45 -15.43
C ASP A 104 -5.30 3.13 -14.82
N THR A 105 -5.36 2.26 -13.81
CA THR A 105 -6.59 1.90 -13.11
C THR A 105 -6.92 2.92 -12.02
N THR A 106 -8.17 3.33 -11.94
CA THR A 106 -8.70 4.23 -10.91
C THR A 106 -9.60 3.49 -9.93
N GLY A 107 -9.82 4.05 -8.74
CA GLY A 107 -10.81 3.54 -7.81
C GLY A 107 -10.27 3.25 -6.40
N LEU A 108 -10.97 2.40 -5.66
CA LEU A 108 -10.72 2.15 -4.24
C LEU A 108 -9.40 1.43 -4.00
N VAL A 109 -8.52 2.09 -3.25
CA VAL A 109 -7.34 1.48 -2.60
C VAL A 109 -7.46 1.69 -1.10
N LEU A 110 -7.28 0.62 -0.34
CA LEU A 110 -7.22 0.67 1.11
C LEU A 110 -5.75 0.79 1.55
N LEU A 111 -5.47 1.69 2.49
CA LEU A 111 -4.13 1.86 3.06
C LEU A 111 -4.21 1.73 4.58
N THR A 112 -3.17 1.15 5.16
CA THR A 112 -3.06 0.95 6.61
C THR A 112 -1.61 0.75 7.04
N ASP A 113 -1.34 0.93 8.32
CA ASP A 113 -0.12 0.49 8.99
C ASP A 113 -0.29 -0.86 9.73
N ASP A 114 -1.52 -1.43 9.73
CA ASP A 114 -1.82 -2.76 10.28
C ASP A 114 -1.58 -3.86 9.24
N GLY A 115 -0.39 -4.47 9.29
CA GLY A 115 -0.01 -5.55 8.38
C GLY A 115 -0.87 -6.82 8.54
N GLN A 116 -1.42 -7.08 9.72
CA GLN A 116 -2.29 -8.25 9.93
C GLN A 116 -3.65 -8.05 9.28
N TRP A 117 -4.23 -6.87 9.40
CA TRP A 117 -5.48 -6.51 8.75
C TRP A 117 -5.33 -6.54 7.22
N SER A 118 -4.30 -5.91 6.69
CA SER A 118 -4.01 -5.91 5.26
C SER A 118 -3.83 -7.33 4.71
N HIS A 119 -3.10 -8.19 5.43
CA HIS A 119 -2.95 -9.59 5.06
C HIS A 119 -4.29 -10.36 5.05
N ARG A 120 -5.21 -10.08 5.97
CA ARG A 120 -6.56 -10.71 5.95
C ARG A 120 -7.34 -10.34 4.69
N ILE A 121 -7.22 -9.10 4.20
CA ILE A 121 -7.93 -8.63 3.01
C ILE A 121 -7.27 -9.13 1.72
N THR A 122 -5.94 -9.16 1.68
CA THR A 122 -5.20 -9.44 0.43
C THR A 122 -4.90 -10.91 0.21
N SER A 123 -4.91 -11.71 1.28
CA SER A 123 -4.57 -13.13 1.19
C SER A 123 -5.58 -13.90 0.31
N PRO A 124 -5.11 -14.66 -0.70
CA PRO A 124 -5.98 -15.49 -1.55
C PRO A 124 -6.77 -16.55 -0.80
N LYS A 125 -6.37 -16.88 0.45
CA LYS A 125 -7.08 -17.83 1.32
C LYS A 125 -8.42 -17.30 1.81
N HIS A 126 -8.55 -15.97 1.97
CA HIS A 126 -9.76 -15.34 2.47
C HIS A 126 -10.76 -14.98 1.36
N GLN A 127 -10.38 -15.17 0.09
CA GLN A 127 -11.24 -14.98 -1.08
C GLN A 127 -12.02 -13.64 -1.04
N CYS A 128 -11.37 -12.58 -0.59
CA CYS A 128 -11.97 -11.25 -0.58
C CYS A 128 -12.24 -10.80 -2.02
N GLU A 129 -13.50 -10.75 -2.39
CA GLU A 129 -13.93 -10.34 -3.73
C GLU A 129 -13.69 -8.86 -3.98
N LYS A 130 -13.33 -8.55 -5.22
CA LYS A 130 -13.18 -7.19 -5.74
C LYS A 130 -13.95 -7.11 -7.05
N THR A 131 -14.80 -6.10 -7.16
CA THR A 131 -15.57 -5.85 -8.37
C THR A 131 -15.02 -4.64 -9.09
N TYR A 132 -14.73 -4.80 -10.37
CA TYR A 132 -14.22 -3.77 -11.27
C TYR A 132 -15.28 -3.44 -12.31
N LEU A 133 -15.55 -2.16 -12.48
CA LEU A 133 -16.25 -1.67 -13.67
C LEU A 133 -15.23 -1.60 -14.80
N VAL A 134 -15.44 -2.37 -15.84
CA VAL A 134 -14.53 -2.47 -16.99
C VAL A 134 -15.23 -1.97 -18.24
N THR A 135 -14.59 -1.02 -18.93
CA THR A 135 -15.00 -0.60 -20.26
C THR A 135 -14.16 -1.32 -21.30
N LEU A 136 -14.81 -2.08 -22.16
CA LEU A 136 -14.18 -2.89 -23.20
C LEU A 136 -13.87 -2.04 -24.44
N ALA A 137 -12.82 -2.40 -25.17
CA ALA A 137 -12.49 -1.78 -26.45
C ALA A 137 -13.48 -2.18 -27.58
N ASP A 138 -13.97 -3.41 -27.51
CA ASP A 138 -14.92 -3.99 -28.46
C ASP A 138 -16.19 -4.42 -27.71
N PRO A 139 -17.34 -4.58 -28.42
CA PRO A 139 -18.58 -5.05 -27.78
C PRO A 139 -18.39 -6.41 -27.08
N VAL A 140 -19.08 -6.56 -25.95
CA VAL A 140 -19.07 -7.82 -25.19
C VAL A 140 -19.59 -8.97 -26.02
N GLU A 141 -18.89 -10.10 -25.99
CA GLU A 141 -19.32 -11.33 -26.67
C GLU A 141 -20.00 -12.33 -25.72
N ASN A 142 -20.93 -13.12 -26.24
CA ASN A 142 -21.75 -14.06 -25.45
C ASN A 142 -20.92 -15.08 -24.65
N HIS A 143 -19.69 -15.37 -25.07
CA HIS A 143 -18.84 -16.36 -24.42
C HIS A 143 -17.99 -15.79 -23.26
N TYR A 144 -17.93 -14.46 -23.07
CA TYR A 144 -17.06 -13.86 -22.04
C TYR A 144 -17.45 -14.31 -20.63
N ALA A 145 -18.74 -14.39 -20.33
CA ALA A 145 -19.18 -14.80 -18.99
C ALA A 145 -18.76 -16.26 -18.68
N SER A 146 -18.99 -17.19 -19.62
CA SER A 146 -18.57 -18.58 -19.42
C SER A 146 -17.04 -18.75 -19.36
N ALA A 147 -16.29 -17.99 -20.17
CA ALA A 147 -14.83 -18.00 -20.11
C ALA A 147 -14.30 -17.51 -18.75
N CYS A 148 -14.93 -16.48 -18.18
CA CYS A 148 -14.59 -16.01 -16.83
C CYS A 148 -14.91 -17.03 -15.73
N GLU A 149 -16.03 -17.76 -15.85
CA GLU A 149 -16.42 -18.81 -14.90
C GLU A 149 -15.51 -20.04 -14.99
N GLU A 150 -15.04 -20.40 -16.18
CA GLU A 150 -14.10 -21.51 -16.38
C GLU A 150 -12.67 -21.16 -15.99
N GLY A 151 -12.33 -19.88 -15.94
CA GLY A 151 -10.99 -19.34 -15.71
C GLY A 151 -10.23 -19.15 -17.01
N ILE A 152 -9.49 -18.03 -17.08
CA ILE A 152 -8.77 -17.59 -18.27
C ILE A 152 -7.27 -17.81 -18.08
N LEU A 153 -6.60 -18.41 -19.06
CA LEU A 153 -5.14 -18.53 -19.06
C LEU A 153 -4.52 -17.19 -19.47
N LEU A 154 -3.97 -16.47 -18.48
CA LEU A 154 -3.30 -15.20 -18.72
C LEU A 154 -1.95 -15.40 -19.42
N ARG A 155 -1.54 -14.39 -20.18
CA ARG A 155 -0.26 -14.43 -20.89
C ARG A 155 0.92 -14.58 -19.94
N GLY A 156 1.70 -15.63 -20.10
CA GLY A 156 2.86 -15.92 -19.25
C GLY A 156 2.56 -16.75 -18.00
N GLU A 157 1.30 -17.01 -17.70
CA GLU A 157 0.87 -17.88 -16.61
C GLU A 157 0.82 -19.36 -17.06
N LYS A 158 1.01 -20.27 -16.10
CA LYS A 158 0.95 -21.73 -16.34
C LYS A 158 -0.42 -22.34 -16.06
N GLU A 159 -1.19 -21.65 -15.22
CA GLU A 159 -2.51 -22.11 -14.78
C GLU A 159 -3.56 -21.02 -15.06
N PRO A 160 -4.79 -21.40 -15.39
CA PRO A 160 -5.87 -20.43 -15.57
C PRO A 160 -6.15 -19.67 -14.27
N THR A 161 -6.83 -18.55 -14.40
CA THR A 161 -7.34 -17.78 -13.25
C THR A 161 -8.36 -18.60 -12.48
N LYS A 162 -8.60 -18.22 -11.22
CA LYS A 162 -9.78 -18.72 -10.51
C LYS A 162 -11.05 -18.26 -11.24
N PRO A 163 -12.17 -19.00 -11.07
CA PRO A 163 -13.45 -18.54 -11.55
C PRO A 163 -13.77 -17.11 -11.15
N ALA A 164 -14.24 -16.32 -12.10
CA ALA A 164 -14.64 -14.93 -11.91
C ALA A 164 -16.07 -14.75 -12.41
N LYS A 165 -16.80 -13.80 -11.81
CA LYS A 165 -18.16 -13.44 -12.22
C LYS A 165 -18.11 -12.24 -13.13
N LEU A 166 -18.68 -12.34 -14.32
CA LEU A 166 -18.87 -11.23 -15.25
C LEU A 166 -20.35 -10.92 -15.38
N GLU A 167 -20.71 -9.66 -15.15
CA GLU A 167 -22.06 -9.13 -15.30
C GLU A 167 -22.06 -8.07 -16.40
N VAL A 168 -22.81 -8.28 -17.45
CA VAL A 168 -22.93 -7.36 -18.58
C VAL A 168 -23.87 -6.23 -18.21
N LEU A 169 -23.41 -5.00 -18.31
CA LEU A 169 -24.20 -3.79 -18.06
C LEU A 169 -24.78 -3.21 -19.35
N ASP A 170 -23.93 -3.17 -20.39
CA ASP A 170 -24.29 -2.79 -21.77
C ASP A 170 -23.28 -3.40 -22.74
N ASP A 171 -23.31 -3.00 -24.01
CA ASP A 171 -22.45 -3.57 -25.05
C ASP A 171 -20.94 -3.40 -24.79
N TYR A 172 -20.52 -2.42 -24.00
CA TYR A 172 -19.11 -2.10 -23.75
C TYR A 172 -18.73 -2.11 -22.27
N ASN A 173 -19.69 -2.15 -21.36
CA ASN A 173 -19.41 -2.07 -19.93
C ASN A 173 -19.84 -3.36 -19.22
N VAL A 174 -18.94 -3.84 -18.36
CA VAL A 174 -19.16 -5.03 -17.56
C VAL A 174 -18.68 -4.82 -16.14
N ASN A 175 -19.32 -5.50 -15.16
CA ASN A 175 -18.76 -5.67 -13.83
C ASN A 175 -18.03 -7.01 -13.79
N LEU A 176 -16.75 -6.97 -13.50
CA LEU A 176 -15.92 -8.18 -13.30
C LEU A 176 -15.58 -8.33 -11.82
N THR A 177 -16.05 -9.41 -11.21
CA THR A 177 -15.76 -9.75 -9.82
C THR A 177 -14.76 -10.89 -9.74
N ILE A 178 -13.62 -10.65 -9.10
CA ILE A 178 -12.53 -11.61 -8.90
C ILE A 178 -12.22 -11.81 -7.41
N SER A 179 -11.78 -13.00 -7.03
CA SER A 179 -11.40 -13.37 -5.65
C SER A 179 -9.88 -13.53 -5.44
N GLU A 180 -9.10 -13.25 -6.47
CA GLU A 180 -7.64 -13.24 -6.45
C GLU A 180 -7.11 -11.92 -7.03
N GLY A 181 -5.80 -11.79 -7.18
CA GLY A 181 -5.16 -10.67 -7.86
C GLY A 181 -3.80 -11.12 -8.32
N ARG A 182 -3.67 -11.46 -9.59
CA ARG A 182 -2.39 -11.76 -10.23
C ARG A 182 -1.81 -10.50 -10.84
N TYR A 183 -0.53 -10.55 -11.17
CA TYR A 183 0.14 -9.44 -11.83
C TYR A 183 -0.50 -9.16 -13.19
N HIS A 184 -0.99 -7.94 -13.38
CA HIS A 184 -1.69 -7.49 -14.61
C HIS A 184 -2.90 -8.39 -15.00
N GLN A 185 -3.60 -8.95 -14.00
CA GLN A 185 -4.84 -9.67 -14.23
C GLN A 185 -5.95 -8.74 -14.70
#